data_6aa21c86efcf379ec026463af2d372f0
#
_entry.id   6aa21c86efcf379ec026463af2d372f0
#
_cell.length_a   1.000
_cell.length_b   1.000
_cell.length_c   1.000
_cell.angle_alpha   90.00
_cell.angle_beta   90.00
_cell.angle_gamma   90.00
#
_symmetry.space_group_name_H-M   'P 1'
#
loop_
_entity.id
_entity.type
_entity.pdbx_description
1 polymer ?
#
loop_
_entity_poly.entity_id
_entity_poly.type
_entity_poly.pdbx_seq_one_letter_code
_entity_poly.pdbx_strand_id
1 'polypeptide(L)'
;GQEFLKEGNPLKIFNIENKYMLSFYSSLFPAGVNGMWVGKDTEEEIKLQLTELVRRPEQKPGEEPIENPSFQITAMYFMQEARKQKEMKITEDMKDLQEELMAHYQDATFITAVTEEKKMPVLNKNDGQVLLPVFTDVQEFLKFQNNHSDTRYSMGVLEAVKVPEAMGDEMTGVVVNPFGVDLQLNIARPQNQN
;
A
#
# COMPACT_ATOMS: atom_id res chain seq x y z
N GLY A 1 -13.70 22.55 7.73
CA GLY A 1 -12.23 22.37 7.75
C GLY A 1 -11.60 22.71 9.10
N GLN A 2 -12.02 23.80 9.76
CA GLN A 2 -11.45 24.20 11.07
C GLN A 2 -11.93 23.34 12.25
N GLU A 3 -13.08 22.73 12.17
CA GLU A 3 -13.61 21.81 13.21
C GLU A 3 -12.82 20.49 13.25
N PHE A 4 -12.47 19.93 12.11
CA PHE A 4 -11.67 18.71 12.02
C PHE A 4 -10.26 18.84 12.62
N LEU A 5 -9.70 20.05 12.61
CA LEU A 5 -8.37 20.32 13.19
C LEU A 5 -8.41 20.50 14.71
N LYS A 6 -9.59 20.80 15.30
CA LYS A 6 -9.74 21.04 16.75
C LYS A 6 -9.79 19.76 17.60
N GLU A 7 -10.12 18.61 17.03
CA GLU A 7 -10.31 17.35 17.75
C GLU A 7 -9.05 16.49 17.89
N GLY A 8 -7.85 17.04 17.62
CA GLY A 8 -6.61 16.28 17.70
C GLY A 8 -6.48 15.18 16.63
N ASN A 9 -7.34 15.23 15.63
CA ASN A 9 -7.35 14.27 14.52
C ASN A 9 -6.12 14.51 13.64
N PRO A 10 -5.29 13.48 13.35
CA PRO A 10 -4.08 13.64 12.54
C PRO A 10 -4.35 13.87 11.04
N LEU A 11 -5.57 14.27 10.68
CA LEU A 11 -5.96 14.55 9.30
C LEU A 11 -5.23 15.78 8.77
N LYS A 12 -4.70 15.67 7.55
CA LYS A 12 -4.09 16.78 6.83
C LYS A 12 -5.02 17.23 5.71
N ILE A 13 -5.14 18.54 5.54
CA ILE A 13 -5.84 19.13 4.39
C ILE A 13 -4.80 19.36 3.30
N PHE A 14 -5.05 18.80 2.12
CA PHE A 14 -4.22 19.01 0.94
C PHE A 14 -4.99 19.88 -0.06
N ASN A 15 -4.29 20.87 -0.61
CA ASN A 15 -4.79 21.59 -1.77
C ASN A 15 -4.23 20.95 -3.03
N ILE A 16 -5.10 20.46 -3.92
CA ILE A 16 -4.72 19.82 -5.17
C ILE A 16 -4.96 20.84 -6.28
N GLU A 17 -3.87 21.28 -6.93
CA GLU A 17 -3.96 22.16 -8.10
C GLU A 17 -4.63 21.43 -9.27
N ASN A 18 -5.40 22.15 -10.09
CA ASN A 18 -6.18 21.59 -11.20
C ASN A 18 -5.34 20.71 -12.15
N LYS A 19 -4.07 21.07 -12.39
CA LYS A 19 -3.17 20.31 -13.26
C LYS A 19 -2.85 18.90 -12.75
N TYR A 20 -3.03 18.64 -11.45
CA TYR A 20 -2.78 17.34 -10.81
C TYR A 20 -4.06 16.54 -10.51
N MET A 21 -5.24 17.12 -10.76
CA MET A 21 -6.52 16.48 -10.41
C MET A 21 -6.69 15.10 -11.07
N LEU A 22 -6.40 15.01 -12.39
CA LEU A 22 -6.53 13.74 -13.11
C LEU A 22 -5.59 12.67 -12.55
N SER A 23 -4.33 13.02 -12.30
CA SER A 23 -3.35 12.11 -11.71
C SER A 23 -3.76 11.68 -10.29
N PHE A 24 -4.26 12.62 -9.49
CA PHE A 24 -4.75 12.33 -8.15
C PHE A 24 -5.92 11.34 -8.18
N TYR A 25 -6.99 11.63 -8.96
CA TYR A 25 -8.13 10.73 -9.03
C TYR A 25 -7.77 9.36 -9.61
N SER A 26 -6.87 9.31 -10.59
CA SER A 26 -6.38 8.02 -11.11
C SER A 26 -5.65 7.19 -10.06
N SER A 27 -4.93 7.84 -9.14
CA SER A 27 -4.21 7.15 -8.06
C SER A 27 -5.11 6.56 -6.98
N LEU A 28 -6.38 6.95 -6.94
CA LEU A 28 -7.35 6.42 -5.97
C LEU A 28 -7.82 5.00 -6.31
N PHE A 29 -7.79 4.60 -7.58
CA PHE A 29 -8.17 3.23 -8.00
C PHE A 29 -7.29 2.16 -7.36
N PRO A 30 -5.95 2.18 -7.55
CA PRO A 30 -5.09 1.19 -6.91
C PRO A 30 -5.11 1.26 -5.38
N ALA A 31 -5.50 2.43 -4.82
CA ALA A 31 -5.70 2.59 -3.37
C ALA A 31 -7.02 1.97 -2.85
N GLY A 32 -7.88 1.44 -3.73
CA GLY A 32 -9.16 0.85 -3.35
C GLY A 32 -10.28 1.85 -3.08
N VAL A 33 -10.09 3.12 -3.44
CA VAL A 33 -11.12 4.15 -3.27
C VAL A 33 -12.03 4.17 -4.50
N ASN A 34 -13.33 3.94 -4.29
CA ASN A 34 -14.31 3.83 -5.37
C ASN A 34 -15.18 5.07 -5.55
N GLY A 35 -15.20 5.99 -4.58
CA GLY A 35 -16.02 7.19 -4.64
C GLY A 35 -15.56 8.26 -3.67
N MET A 36 -16.19 9.40 -3.78
CA MET A 36 -15.93 10.55 -2.91
C MET A 36 -17.21 11.23 -2.49
N TRP A 37 -17.10 11.88 -1.38
CA TRP A 37 -18.18 12.65 -0.80
C TRP A 37 -17.78 14.12 -0.79
N VAL A 38 -18.37 14.89 -1.71
CA VAL A 38 -18.10 16.31 -1.85
C VAL A 38 -19.12 17.10 -1.04
N GLY A 39 -18.68 18.10 -0.30
CA GLY A 39 -19.54 18.95 0.52
C GLY A 39 -20.29 18.19 1.61
N LYS A 40 -19.69 17.14 2.19
CA LYS A 40 -20.31 16.36 3.26
C LYS A 40 -20.83 17.27 4.37
N ASP A 41 -22.05 17.00 4.83
CA ASP A 41 -22.76 17.74 5.86
C ASP A 41 -23.13 19.20 5.47
N THR A 42 -23.20 19.51 4.16
CA THR A 42 -23.69 20.79 3.62
C THR A 42 -24.95 20.59 2.76
N GLU A 43 -25.63 21.67 2.43
CA GLU A 43 -26.82 21.65 1.53
C GLU A 43 -26.48 21.21 0.08
N GLU A 44 -25.20 21.30 -0.30
CA GLU A 44 -24.70 20.96 -1.64
C GLU A 44 -23.95 19.60 -1.63
N GLU A 45 -24.31 18.69 -0.73
CA GLU A 45 -23.67 17.39 -0.61
C GLU A 45 -23.90 16.53 -1.84
N ILE A 46 -22.81 16.02 -2.44
CA ILE A 46 -22.84 15.13 -3.60
C ILE A 46 -21.95 13.91 -3.35
N LYS A 47 -22.47 12.73 -3.66
CA LYS A 47 -21.71 11.46 -3.69
C LYS A 47 -21.41 11.12 -5.14
N LEU A 48 -20.13 11.03 -5.48
CA LEU A 48 -19.66 10.74 -6.82
C LEU A 48 -18.92 9.41 -6.84
N GLN A 49 -19.17 8.59 -7.86
CA GLN A 49 -18.36 7.43 -8.16
C GLN A 49 -17.06 7.90 -8.82
N LEU A 50 -15.94 7.27 -8.51
CA LEU A 50 -14.66 7.63 -9.11
C LEU A 50 -14.67 7.45 -10.64
N THR A 51 -15.41 6.46 -11.14
CA THR A 51 -15.61 6.19 -12.57
C THR A 51 -16.38 7.27 -13.32
N GLU A 52 -17.11 8.15 -12.61
CA GLU A 52 -17.78 9.32 -13.20
C GLU A 52 -16.80 10.46 -13.46
N LEU A 53 -15.69 10.50 -12.71
CA LEU A 53 -14.67 11.53 -12.80
C LEU A 53 -13.52 11.13 -13.73
N VAL A 54 -13.10 9.88 -13.68
CA VAL A 54 -11.95 9.38 -14.44
C VAL A 54 -12.28 8.03 -15.06
N ARG A 55 -12.06 7.91 -16.36
CA ARG A 55 -12.11 6.63 -17.07
C ARG A 55 -10.74 5.97 -17.05
N ARG A 56 -10.69 4.73 -16.64
CA ARG A 56 -9.51 3.90 -16.85
C ARG A 56 -9.43 3.48 -18.32
N PRO A 57 -8.23 3.47 -18.92
CA PRO A 57 -8.06 2.89 -20.24
C PRO A 57 -8.55 1.44 -20.26
N GLU A 58 -9.17 1.02 -21.37
CA GLU A 58 -9.48 -0.38 -21.57
C GLU A 58 -8.19 -1.20 -21.60
N GLN A 59 -8.11 -2.21 -20.77
CA GLN A 59 -6.97 -3.12 -20.68
C GLN A 59 -7.19 -4.29 -21.65
N LYS A 60 -6.14 -4.68 -22.35
CA LYS A 60 -6.16 -5.94 -23.09
C LYS A 60 -5.95 -7.11 -22.12
N PRO A 61 -6.57 -8.26 -22.39
CA PRO A 61 -6.31 -9.44 -21.58
C PRO A 61 -4.80 -9.76 -21.49
N GLY A 62 -4.29 -9.88 -20.27
CA GLY A 62 -2.87 -10.11 -19.99
C GLY A 62 -1.98 -8.86 -19.94
N GLU A 63 -2.56 -7.67 -20.14
CA GLU A 63 -1.86 -6.38 -19.98
C GLU A 63 -2.41 -5.60 -18.76
N GLU A 64 -3.17 -6.23 -17.89
CA GLU A 64 -3.72 -5.62 -16.70
C GLU A 64 -2.58 -5.17 -15.77
N PRO A 65 -2.61 -3.94 -15.24
CA PRO A 65 -1.62 -3.50 -14.29
C PRO A 65 -1.72 -4.32 -12.99
N ILE A 66 -0.58 -4.58 -12.37
CA ILE A 66 -0.56 -5.15 -11.02
C ILE A 66 -1.10 -4.09 -10.07
N GLU A 67 -2.19 -4.42 -9.42
CA GLU A 67 -2.86 -3.59 -8.41
C GLU A 67 -3.49 -4.50 -7.35
N ASN A 68 -3.50 -4.03 -6.11
CA ASN A 68 -4.06 -4.76 -4.97
C ASN A 68 -5.00 -3.84 -4.18
N PRO A 69 -6.11 -3.37 -4.77
CA PRO A 69 -6.95 -2.31 -4.16
C PRO A 69 -7.57 -2.74 -2.84
N SER A 70 -8.05 -3.98 -2.72
CA SER A 70 -8.62 -4.50 -1.47
C SER A 70 -7.57 -4.61 -0.37
N PHE A 71 -6.39 -5.15 -0.68
CA PHE A 71 -5.27 -5.18 0.26
C PHE A 71 -4.84 -3.78 0.69
N GLN A 72 -4.70 -2.85 -0.26
CA GLN A 72 -4.24 -1.48 -0.01
C GLN A 72 -5.20 -0.73 0.91
N ILE A 73 -6.51 -0.78 0.67
CA ILE A 73 -7.51 -0.08 1.50
C ILE A 73 -7.54 -0.65 2.93
N THR A 74 -7.50 -1.98 3.07
CA THR A 74 -7.46 -2.63 4.39
C THR A 74 -6.16 -2.32 5.13
N ALA A 75 -5.01 -2.31 4.43
CA ALA A 75 -3.72 -1.89 5.00
C ALA A 75 -3.75 -0.44 5.50
N MET A 76 -4.36 0.47 4.75
CA MET A 76 -4.51 1.86 5.17
C MET A 76 -5.38 1.99 6.42
N TYR A 77 -6.51 1.29 6.51
CA TYR A 77 -7.36 1.29 7.70
C TYR A 77 -6.64 0.69 8.90
N PHE A 78 -6.00 -0.46 8.74
CA PHE A 78 -5.22 -1.09 9.80
C PHE A 78 -4.15 -0.13 10.35
N MET A 79 -3.38 0.51 9.48
CA MET A 79 -2.33 1.44 9.89
C MET A 79 -2.90 2.74 10.50
N GLN A 80 -4.08 3.20 10.07
CA GLN A 80 -4.75 4.32 10.71
C GLN A 80 -5.17 3.99 12.15
N GLU A 81 -5.75 2.82 12.38
CA GLU A 81 -6.13 2.37 13.72
C GLU A 81 -4.89 2.15 14.61
N ALA A 82 -3.85 1.54 14.08
CA ALA A 82 -2.59 1.35 14.80
C ALA A 82 -1.96 2.68 15.25
N ARG A 83 -1.99 3.70 14.38
CA ARG A 83 -1.42 5.04 14.68
C ARG A 83 -2.25 5.87 15.66
N LYS A 84 -3.53 5.59 15.84
CA LYS A 84 -4.39 6.25 16.85
C LYS A 84 -4.02 5.82 18.27
N GLN A 85 -3.44 4.65 18.44
CA GLN A 85 -3.15 4.08 19.75
C GLN A 85 -1.78 4.54 20.25
N LYS A 86 -1.73 5.13 21.45
CA LYS A 86 -0.47 5.49 22.12
C LYS A 86 0.31 4.27 22.65
N GLU A 87 -0.41 3.21 22.96
CA GLU A 87 0.13 1.90 23.33
C GLU A 87 -0.46 0.89 22.34
N MET A 88 0.37 0.01 21.78
CA MET A 88 -0.08 -1.03 20.82
C MET A 88 -0.96 -2.06 21.52
N LYS A 89 -2.18 -1.67 21.88
CA LYS A 89 -3.20 -2.61 22.32
C LYS A 89 -4.03 -3.04 21.11
N ILE A 90 -3.96 -4.31 20.77
CA ILE A 90 -4.79 -4.88 19.70
C ILE A 90 -6.23 -4.91 20.20
N THR A 91 -7.10 -4.08 19.61
CA THR A 91 -8.55 -4.08 19.84
C THR A 91 -9.22 -5.18 19.02
N GLU A 92 -10.48 -5.52 19.29
CA GLU A 92 -11.24 -6.48 18.47
C GLU A 92 -11.33 -5.99 17.02
N ASP A 93 -11.64 -4.71 16.79
CA ASP A 93 -11.69 -4.11 15.44
C ASP A 93 -10.34 -4.24 14.70
N MET A 94 -9.23 -4.16 15.41
CA MET A 94 -7.90 -4.37 14.80
C MET A 94 -7.64 -5.86 14.48
N LYS A 95 -8.19 -6.79 15.22
CA LYS A 95 -8.09 -8.21 14.89
C LYS A 95 -8.86 -8.53 13.62
N ASP A 96 -10.08 -8.02 13.50
CA ASP A 96 -10.89 -8.19 12.30
C ASP A 96 -10.19 -7.61 11.07
N LEU A 97 -9.63 -6.39 11.19
CA LEU A 97 -8.83 -5.78 10.13
C LEU A 97 -7.55 -6.57 9.82
N GLN A 98 -6.91 -7.17 10.81
CA GLN A 98 -5.73 -8.01 10.60
C GLN A 98 -6.08 -9.31 9.88
N GLU A 99 -7.20 -9.95 10.21
CA GLU A 99 -7.68 -11.15 9.53
C GLU A 99 -8.03 -10.85 8.07
N GLU A 100 -8.76 -9.76 7.81
CA GLU A 100 -9.08 -9.30 6.46
C GLU A 100 -7.81 -8.94 5.67
N LEU A 101 -6.86 -8.25 6.29
CA LEU A 101 -5.58 -7.90 5.70
C LEU A 101 -4.81 -9.15 5.26
N MET A 102 -4.76 -10.18 6.12
CA MET A 102 -4.06 -11.43 5.80
C MET A 102 -4.77 -12.23 4.70
N ALA A 103 -6.10 -12.21 4.66
CA ALA A 103 -6.86 -12.81 3.58
C ALA A 103 -6.53 -12.14 2.23
N HIS A 104 -6.56 -10.81 2.17
CA HIS A 104 -6.18 -10.06 0.98
C HIS A 104 -4.70 -10.21 0.62
N TYR A 105 -3.82 -10.38 1.61
CA TYR A 105 -2.40 -10.64 1.37
C TYR A 105 -2.18 -11.96 0.61
N GLN A 106 -2.87 -13.02 0.97
CA GLN A 106 -2.70 -14.34 0.35
C GLN A 106 -3.02 -14.33 -1.15
N ASP A 107 -3.98 -13.51 -1.56
CA ASP A 107 -4.40 -13.37 -2.96
C ASP A 107 -3.61 -12.29 -3.72
N ALA A 108 -2.73 -11.56 -3.03
CA ALA A 108 -2.02 -10.43 -3.62
C ALA A 108 -0.89 -10.87 -4.56
N THR A 109 -0.71 -10.08 -5.61
CA THR A 109 0.47 -10.11 -6.48
C THR A 109 1.18 -8.78 -6.38
N PHE A 110 2.41 -8.80 -5.91
CA PHE A 110 3.20 -7.59 -5.69
C PHE A 110 4.18 -7.32 -6.84
N ILE A 111 4.53 -6.06 -7.00
CA ILE A 111 5.73 -5.64 -7.71
C ILE A 111 6.90 -5.72 -6.73
N THR A 112 8.06 -6.18 -7.19
CA THR A 112 9.32 -6.13 -6.44
C THR A 112 10.35 -5.33 -7.22
N ALA A 113 11.33 -4.74 -6.51
CA ALA A 113 12.47 -4.10 -7.11
C ALA A 113 13.57 -5.13 -7.37
N VAL A 114 14.15 -5.11 -8.58
CA VAL A 114 15.21 -6.04 -8.98
C VAL A 114 16.37 -5.25 -9.56
N THR A 115 17.59 -5.49 -9.04
CA THR A 115 18.82 -4.90 -9.57
C THR A 115 19.22 -5.52 -10.91
N GLU A 116 20.19 -4.92 -11.60
CA GLU A 116 20.79 -5.48 -12.84
C GLU A 116 21.39 -6.88 -12.59
N GLU A 117 21.88 -7.14 -11.37
CA GLU A 117 22.41 -8.45 -10.94
C GLU A 117 21.33 -9.47 -10.59
N LYS A 118 20.05 -9.15 -10.84
CA LYS A 118 18.87 -9.95 -10.50
C LYS A 118 18.70 -10.22 -8.98
N LYS A 119 19.16 -9.30 -8.14
CA LYS A 119 18.98 -9.35 -6.70
C LYS A 119 17.86 -8.39 -6.30
N MET A 120 17.09 -8.77 -5.29
CA MET A 120 16.12 -7.90 -4.65
C MET A 120 16.81 -7.11 -3.53
N PRO A 121 16.56 -5.77 -3.43
CA PRO A 121 17.07 -4.98 -2.33
C PRO A 121 16.43 -5.39 -1.00
N VAL A 122 17.11 -5.07 0.09
CA VAL A 122 16.57 -5.22 1.44
C VAL A 122 16.55 -3.88 2.15
N LEU A 123 15.60 -3.70 3.07
CA LEU A 123 15.54 -2.57 3.96
C LEU A 123 15.86 -3.02 5.39
N ASN A 124 16.94 -2.45 5.94
CA ASN A 124 17.33 -2.67 7.33
C ASN A 124 16.59 -1.65 8.21
N LYS A 125 15.88 -2.14 9.21
CA LYS A 125 15.23 -1.29 10.21
C LYS A 125 16.13 -1.11 11.44
N ASN A 126 15.89 -0.06 12.22
CA ASN A 126 16.70 0.28 13.40
C ASN A 126 16.63 -0.76 14.52
N ASP A 127 15.62 -1.63 14.52
CA ASP A 127 15.41 -2.72 15.45
C ASP A 127 16.10 -4.03 15.01
N GLY A 128 16.86 -3.99 13.93
CA GLY A 128 17.61 -5.13 13.38
C GLY A 128 16.79 -6.02 12.44
N GLN A 129 15.55 -5.68 12.14
CA GLN A 129 14.77 -6.40 11.14
C GLN A 129 15.29 -6.12 9.73
N VAL A 130 15.35 -7.17 8.91
CA VAL A 130 15.70 -7.12 7.49
C VAL A 130 14.47 -7.48 6.68
N LEU A 131 13.94 -6.52 5.92
CA LEU A 131 12.66 -6.66 5.23
C LEU A 131 12.83 -6.56 3.73
N LEU A 132 12.08 -7.40 3.00
CA LEU A 132 11.95 -7.31 1.54
C LEU A 132 10.92 -6.22 1.19
N PRO A 133 11.27 -5.15 0.46
CA PRO A 133 10.31 -4.18 -0.03
C PRO A 133 9.46 -4.77 -1.15
N VAL A 134 8.13 -4.68 -1.02
CA VAL A 134 7.15 -5.07 -2.04
C VAL A 134 6.15 -3.94 -2.25
N PHE A 135 5.60 -3.86 -3.46
CA PHE A 135 4.76 -2.73 -3.87
C PHE A 135 3.41 -3.24 -4.40
N THR A 136 2.34 -2.60 -3.97
CA THR A 136 0.97 -2.97 -4.38
C THR A 136 0.65 -2.59 -5.81
N ASP A 137 1.39 -1.62 -6.36
CA ASP A 137 1.19 -1.06 -7.70
C ASP A 137 2.45 -0.33 -8.19
N VAL A 138 2.41 0.09 -9.46
CA VAL A 138 3.54 0.79 -10.12
C VAL A 138 3.84 2.14 -9.44
N GLN A 139 2.85 2.85 -8.92
CA GLN A 139 3.08 4.16 -8.30
C GLN A 139 3.90 4.03 -7.02
N GLU A 140 3.63 3.01 -6.23
CA GLU A 140 4.39 2.72 -5.01
C GLU A 140 5.83 2.29 -5.34
N PHE A 141 6.03 1.47 -6.40
CA PHE A 141 7.36 1.17 -6.89
C PHE A 141 8.12 2.42 -7.36
N LEU A 142 7.46 3.33 -8.09
CA LEU A 142 8.09 4.58 -8.54
C LEU A 142 8.48 5.50 -7.38
N LYS A 143 7.70 5.54 -6.28
CA LYS A 143 8.11 6.24 -5.05
C LYS A 143 9.40 5.66 -4.48
N PHE A 144 9.52 4.33 -4.44
CA PHE A 144 10.74 3.66 -3.99
C PHE A 144 11.93 3.98 -4.90
N GLN A 145 11.77 3.87 -6.22
CA GLN A 145 12.80 4.18 -7.20
C GLN A 145 13.29 5.63 -7.07
N ASN A 146 12.38 6.60 -6.90
CA ASN A 146 12.73 8.01 -6.76
C ASN A 146 13.49 8.31 -5.46
N ASN A 147 13.25 7.56 -4.40
CA ASN A 147 13.97 7.67 -3.13
C ASN A 147 15.32 6.93 -3.13
N HIS A 148 15.59 6.11 -4.16
CA HIS A 148 16.85 5.37 -4.35
C HIS A 148 17.41 5.69 -5.75
N SER A 149 17.61 6.98 -6.04
CA SER A 149 18.01 7.47 -7.38
C SER A 149 19.39 7.00 -7.83
N ASP A 150 20.26 6.60 -6.92
CA ASP A 150 21.63 6.10 -7.18
C ASP A 150 21.63 4.67 -7.74
N THR A 151 20.50 3.95 -7.64
CA THR A 151 20.37 2.58 -8.14
C THR A 151 19.15 2.49 -9.05
N ARG A 152 19.34 1.93 -10.23
CA ARG A 152 18.24 1.65 -11.16
C ARG A 152 17.71 0.25 -10.92
N TYR A 153 16.42 0.18 -10.60
CA TYR A 153 15.69 -1.08 -10.44
C TYR A 153 14.80 -1.36 -11.64
N SER A 154 14.67 -2.63 -12.00
CA SER A 154 13.59 -3.14 -12.84
C SER A 154 12.47 -3.69 -11.97
N MET A 155 11.26 -3.76 -12.55
CA MET A 155 10.11 -4.37 -11.87
C MET A 155 10.14 -5.88 -12.06
N GLY A 156 10.06 -6.61 -10.95
CA GLY A 156 9.73 -8.03 -10.91
C GLY A 156 8.29 -8.22 -10.44
N VAL A 157 7.74 -9.41 -10.61
CA VAL A 157 6.41 -9.81 -10.14
C VAL A 157 6.56 -10.91 -9.12
N LEU A 158 5.88 -10.80 -7.98
CA LEU A 158 5.96 -11.75 -6.88
C LEU A 158 4.58 -11.99 -6.28
N GLU A 159 4.04 -13.18 -6.46
CA GLU A 159 2.83 -13.62 -5.77
C GLU A 159 3.12 -13.74 -4.26
N ALA A 160 2.18 -13.29 -3.42
CA ALA A 160 2.35 -13.30 -1.96
C ALA A 160 2.69 -14.69 -1.41
N VAL A 161 2.09 -15.73 -1.96
CA VAL A 161 2.35 -17.13 -1.57
C VAL A 161 3.78 -17.59 -1.84
N LYS A 162 4.50 -16.92 -2.75
CA LYS A 162 5.91 -17.22 -3.09
C LYS A 162 6.92 -16.33 -2.33
N VAL A 163 6.44 -15.36 -1.57
CA VAL A 163 7.31 -14.48 -0.77
C VAL A 163 8.24 -15.26 0.16
N PRO A 164 7.78 -16.30 0.91
CA PRO A 164 8.66 -17.04 1.81
C PRO A 164 9.83 -17.70 1.10
N GLU A 165 9.67 -18.14 -0.16
CA GLU A 165 10.70 -18.74 -0.98
C GLU A 165 11.67 -17.71 -1.58
N ALA A 166 11.16 -16.50 -1.84
CA ALA A 166 11.94 -15.41 -2.42
C ALA A 166 12.81 -14.67 -1.38
N MET A 167 12.49 -14.81 -0.09
CA MET A 167 13.22 -14.16 1.01
C MET A 167 14.57 -14.84 1.24
N GLY A 168 15.65 -14.03 1.34
CA GLY A 168 16.98 -14.47 1.77
C GLY A 168 17.01 -14.86 3.25
N ASP A 169 18.06 -15.58 3.68
CA ASP A 169 18.15 -16.17 5.03
C ASP A 169 18.12 -15.14 6.18
N GLU A 170 18.55 -13.94 5.93
CA GLU A 170 18.56 -12.83 6.88
C GLU A 170 17.23 -12.09 6.99
N MET A 171 16.31 -12.28 6.02
CA MET A 171 15.05 -11.53 5.98
C MET A 171 14.03 -12.09 6.98
N THR A 172 13.35 -11.21 7.70
CA THR A 172 12.34 -11.55 8.71
C THR A 172 10.91 -11.37 8.20
N GLY A 173 10.74 -10.71 7.04
CA GLY A 173 9.43 -10.42 6.49
C GLY A 173 9.48 -9.47 5.31
N VAL A 174 8.37 -8.85 5.04
CA VAL A 174 8.21 -7.84 3.98
C VAL A 174 7.82 -6.48 4.56
N VAL A 175 8.17 -5.43 3.84
CA VAL A 175 7.57 -4.11 4.03
C VAL A 175 6.81 -3.73 2.76
N VAL A 176 5.51 -3.53 2.91
CA VAL A 176 4.63 -3.14 1.82
C VAL A 176 4.58 -1.63 1.72
N ASN A 177 4.87 -1.11 0.53
CA ASN A 177 4.84 0.32 0.21
C ASN A 177 5.61 1.17 1.24
N PRO A 178 6.96 1.02 1.36
CA PRO A 178 7.77 1.66 2.40
C PRO A 178 7.73 3.20 2.38
N PHE A 179 7.39 3.81 1.24
CA PHE A 179 7.18 5.26 1.10
C PHE A 179 5.69 5.64 0.98
N GLY A 180 4.80 4.70 1.30
CA GLY A 180 3.35 4.87 1.32
C GLY A 180 2.77 4.48 2.68
N VAL A 181 2.08 3.33 2.73
CA VAL A 181 1.45 2.82 3.94
C VAL A 181 2.47 2.35 4.99
N ASP A 182 3.66 1.93 4.56
CA ASP A 182 4.78 1.38 5.38
C ASP A 182 4.32 0.24 6.30
N LEU A 183 3.58 -0.71 5.75
CA LEU A 183 3.09 -1.86 6.48
C LEU A 183 4.16 -2.95 6.54
N GLN A 184 4.54 -3.35 7.76
CA GLN A 184 5.50 -4.43 7.98
C GLN A 184 4.78 -5.71 8.36
N LEU A 185 5.11 -6.81 7.68
CA LEU A 185 4.54 -8.14 7.91
C LEU A 185 5.68 -9.13 8.15
N ASN A 186 5.64 -9.78 9.31
CA ASN A 186 6.53 -10.92 9.59
C ASN A 186 6.04 -12.14 8.81
N ILE A 187 6.90 -12.71 8.00
CA ILE A 187 6.56 -13.86 7.17
C ILE A 187 7.34 -15.08 7.66
N ALA A 188 6.59 -16.08 8.12
CA ALA A 188 7.18 -17.36 8.50
C ALA A 188 7.67 -18.11 7.25
N ARG A 189 8.90 -18.64 7.29
CA ARG A 189 9.41 -19.51 6.24
C ARG A 189 8.93 -20.94 6.45
N PRO A 190 8.70 -21.70 5.38
CA PRO A 190 8.55 -23.14 5.51
C PRO A 190 9.82 -23.70 6.15
N GLN A 191 9.67 -24.39 7.27
CA GLN A 191 10.79 -25.13 7.84
C GLN A 191 11.14 -26.24 6.86
N ASN A 192 12.34 -26.19 6.31
CA ASN A 192 12.88 -27.32 5.56
C ASN A 192 12.95 -28.50 6.55
N GLN A 193 12.01 -29.42 6.46
CA GLN A 193 12.11 -30.72 7.13
C GLN A 193 13.22 -31.50 6.39
N ASN A 194 14.43 -31.45 6.97
CA ASN A 194 15.50 -32.39 6.61
C ASN A 194 15.18 -33.79 7.09
#